data_70e620b26919d0f1f43e437711a317e1
#
_entry.id   70e620b26919d0f1f43e437711a317e1
#
_cell.length_a   1.000
_cell.length_b   1.000
_cell.length_c   1.000
_cell.angle_alpha   90.00
_cell.angle_beta   90.00
_cell.angle_gamma   90.00
#
_symmetry.space_group_name_H-M   'P 1'
#
loop_
_entity.id
_entity.type
_entity.pdbx_description
1 polymer ?
#
loop_
_entity_poly.entity_id
_entity_poly.type
_entity_poly.pdbx_seq_one_letter_code
_entity_poly.pdbx_strand_id
1 'polypeptide(L)'
;EQVGDILEHLAGAQMHAIQTSGNCVRNITTEAFAGVAADEWTDPRPLAEILRQWSTVNPEFLFLPRKFKIALSSAVEDRAAVQMHDIGLYLYRHPDAGELRLRVLVGGGLGRTPMLGQVIRDDLPWQHLLSYVEAILRVYNRYGRRDNKYKARIKILVKALGIEAFAREVEEEWQHLRDGPAQLTAEECQRVAERFVLPRYLPPAGGELAYGSARAADPAFARWASRNVQAHKVPGYASVVLSTKPGASAPPGDVTAEQMERVADWAERYGFGEIRVAHEQNLVLPDVRLENLHALWREACAAGLGTPNQGLLSDIIACPGGDYCALANAKSIPIAQGIQQRFEDLDHLHDIGELSLNISGCMNACGHHHIGNIGILGVDKNGSEWYQVTLGGAQGKDSALGKVIGPSFSAAEVPAVIERIVETFTDLRVGPERFIDTFNRVGLEPFKARVYARMEEPA
;
A
#
# COMPACT_ATOMS: atom_id res chain seq x y z
N GLU A 1 33.06 -5.07 9.10
CA GLU A 1 34.01 -3.94 8.96
C GLU A 1 33.35 -2.75 8.23
N GLN A 2 32.49 -2.95 7.22
CA GLN A 2 31.87 -1.87 6.43
C GLN A 2 30.62 -1.24 7.06
N VAL A 3 30.10 -1.76 8.17
CA VAL A 3 28.83 -1.29 8.78
C VAL A 3 28.94 0.16 9.26
N GLY A 4 30.09 0.54 9.82
CA GLY A 4 30.35 1.92 10.26
C GLY A 4 30.25 2.91 9.10
N ASP A 5 30.90 2.61 7.99
CA ASP A 5 30.92 3.45 6.79
C ASP A 5 29.54 3.59 6.18
N ILE A 6 28.75 2.49 6.14
CA ILE A 6 27.35 2.49 5.67
C ILE A 6 26.48 3.41 6.55
N LEU A 7 26.62 3.31 7.89
CA LEU A 7 25.86 4.15 8.82
C LEU A 7 26.23 5.62 8.71
N GLU A 8 27.52 5.93 8.47
CA GLU A 8 27.99 7.29 8.22
C GLU A 8 27.40 7.89 6.94
N HIS A 9 27.39 7.12 5.84
CA HIS A 9 26.76 7.54 4.59
C HIS A 9 25.25 7.77 4.74
N LEU A 10 24.56 6.89 5.46
CA LEU A 10 23.13 7.08 5.77
C LEU A 10 22.90 8.35 6.59
N ALA A 11 23.75 8.61 7.60
CA ALA A 11 23.65 9.82 8.41
C ALA A 11 23.88 11.10 7.58
N GLY A 12 24.79 11.06 6.61
CA GLY A 12 25.02 12.16 5.66
C GLY A 12 23.78 12.50 4.83
N ALA A 13 22.95 11.48 4.52
CA ALA A 13 21.66 11.64 3.86
C ALA A 13 20.48 11.87 4.85
N GLN A 14 20.78 12.16 6.13
CA GLN A 14 19.78 12.31 7.21
C GLN A 14 18.91 11.04 7.42
N MET A 15 19.46 9.88 7.14
CA MET A 15 18.84 8.58 7.35
C MET A 15 19.51 7.84 8.53
N HIS A 16 18.78 6.88 9.09
CA HIS A 16 19.32 6.01 10.15
C HIS A 16 18.71 4.60 10.06
N ALA A 17 19.39 3.63 10.67
CA ALA A 17 18.95 2.24 10.71
C ALA A 17 18.21 1.85 12.01
N ILE A 18 17.83 2.81 12.85
CA ILE A 18 17.08 2.57 14.09
C ILE A 18 15.72 1.98 13.75
N GLN A 19 15.31 0.91 14.46
CA GLN A 19 14.02 0.21 14.28
C GLN A 19 13.83 -0.48 12.93
N THR A 20 14.85 -0.62 12.09
CA THR A 20 14.73 -1.38 10.83
C THR A 20 14.50 -2.87 11.05
N SER A 21 14.91 -3.39 12.21
CA SER A 21 14.70 -4.78 12.61
C SER A 21 14.38 -4.90 14.11
N GLY A 22 14.06 -6.12 14.57
CA GLY A 22 13.81 -6.37 15.99
C GLY A 22 12.32 -6.43 16.37
N ASN A 23 12.08 -6.55 17.66
CA ASN A 23 10.77 -6.64 18.27
C ASN A 23 10.34 -5.26 18.81
N CYS A 24 10.18 -4.32 17.91
CA CYS A 24 9.81 -2.93 18.18
C CYS A 24 8.79 -2.42 17.17
N VAL A 25 8.34 -1.18 17.32
CA VAL A 25 7.56 -0.48 16.29
C VAL A 25 8.49 -0.17 15.13
N ARG A 26 8.33 -0.87 13.99
CA ARG A 26 9.25 -0.77 12.85
C ARG A 26 8.85 0.27 11.84
N ASN A 27 7.56 0.34 11.52
CA ASN A 27 7.03 1.21 10.51
C ASN A 27 5.81 1.95 11.04
N ILE A 28 5.76 3.23 10.74
CA ILE A 28 4.57 4.07 10.84
C ILE A 28 4.41 4.69 9.46
N THR A 29 3.36 4.33 8.75
CA THR A 29 3.18 4.65 7.34
C THR A 29 1.90 5.45 7.09
N THR A 30 1.93 6.27 6.06
CA THR A 30 0.77 6.94 5.46
C THR A 30 0.73 6.62 3.97
N GLU A 31 -0.24 7.16 3.24
CA GLU A 31 -0.31 7.03 1.79
C GLU A 31 0.63 8.00 1.05
N ALA A 32 0.91 7.71 -0.23
CA ALA A 32 1.80 8.52 -1.05
C ALA A 32 1.27 9.92 -1.35
N PHE A 33 -0.05 10.14 -1.26
CA PHE A 33 -0.69 11.44 -1.52
C PHE A 33 -0.98 12.23 -0.24
N ALA A 34 -0.52 11.77 0.93
CA ALA A 34 -0.74 12.45 2.20
C ALA A 34 -0.26 13.91 2.16
N GLY A 35 -1.09 14.83 2.63
CA GLY A 35 -0.83 16.27 2.63
C GLY A 35 -1.20 16.99 1.32
N VAL A 36 -1.54 16.26 0.24
CA VAL A 36 -1.90 16.84 -1.07
C VAL A 36 -3.19 16.25 -1.67
N ALA A 37 -3.69 15.12 -1.18
CA ALA A 37 -4.88 14.46 -1.70
C ALA A 37 -6.13 15.35 -1.57
N ALA A 38 -6.96 15.38 -2.62
CA ALA A 38 -8.18 16.17 -2.64
C ALA A 38 -9.26 15.66 -1.67
N ASP A 39 -9.21 14.37 -1.33
CA ASP A 39 -10.16 13.67 -0.46
C ASP A 39 -9.69 13.49 0.98
N GLU A 40 -8.57 14.10 1.41
CA GLU A 40 -8.10 14.02 2.78
C GLU A 40 -8.76 15.03 3.71
N TRP A 41 -9.07 14.62 4.93
CA TRP A 41 -9.60 15.50 5.98
C TRP A 41 -8.54 16.40 6.61
N THR A 42 -7.34 15.89 6.72
CA THR A 42 -6.17 16.59 7.26
C THR A 42 -4.90 15.87 6.80
N ASP A 43 -3.75 16.55 6.85
CA ASP A 43 -2.46 15.90 6.60
C ASP A 43 -2.12 14.93 7.75
N PRO A 44 -2.00 13.61 7.51
CA PRO A 44 -1.69 12.64 8.55
C PRO A 44 -0.20 12.60 8.90
N ARG A 45 0.70 13.19 8.10
CA ARG A 45 2.15 13.10 8.26
C ARG A 45 2.66 13.65 9.60
N PRO A 46 2.16 14.81 10.11
CA PRO A 46 2.57 15.29 11.42
C PRO A 46 2.29 14.30 12.56
N LEU A 47 1.11 13.67 12.58
CA LEU A 47 0.76 12.69 13.60
C LEU A 47 1.56 11.38 13.45
N ALA A 48 1.84 10.96 12.22
CA ALA A 48 2.72 9.81 11.96
C ALA A 48 4.14 10.08 12.48
N GLU A 49 4.67 11.28 12.26
CA GLU A 49 5.99 11.68 12.75
C GLU A 49 6.04 11.78 14.28
N ILE A 50 4.99 12.29 14.91
CA ILE A 50 4.88 12.28 16.38
C ILE A 50 4.92 10.86 16.93
N LEU A 51 4.16 9.95 16.36
CA LEU A 51 4.17 8.53 16.72
C LEU A 51 5.57 7.91 16.54
N ARG A 52 6.25 8.25 15.44
CA ARG A 52 7.61 7.78 15.17
C ARG A 52 8.60 8.25 16.24
N GLN A 53 8.64 9.55 16.53
CA GLN A 53 9.52 10.11 17.54
C GLN A 53 9.26 9.49 18.91
N TRP A 54 8.00 9.46 19.33
CA TRP A 54 7.58 8.91 20.62
C TRP A 54 7.92 7.41 20.75
N SER A 55 7.66 6.60 19.73
CA SER A 55 7.93 5.15 19.78
C SER A 55 9.42 4.82 19.71
N THR A 56 10.24 5.67 19.07
CA THR A 56 11.68 5.44 18.93
C THR A 56 12.42 5.54 20.26
N VAL A 57 12.05 6.49 21.11
CA VAL A 57 12.73 6.74 22.38
C VAL A 57 12.08 6.07 23.59
N ASN A 58 10.93 5.43 23.41
CA ASN A 58 10.22 4.77 24.50
C ASN A 58 10.80 3.38 24.79
N PRO A 59 11.42 3.17 25.98
CA PRO A 59 12.06 1.91 26.31
C PRO A 59 11.09 0.72 26.39
N GLU A 60 9.82 0.93 26.71
CA GLU A 60 8.81 -0.14 26.77
C GLU A 60 8.57 -0.81 25.40
N PHE A 61 8.86 -0.10 24.29
CA PHE A 61 8.58 -0.57 22.93
C PHE A 61 9.78 -1.22 22.24
N LEU A 62 10.93 -1.30 22.89
CA LEU A 62 12.11 -1.96 22.34
C LEU A 62 12.09 -3.49 22.51
N PHE A 63 11.21 -4.01 23.37
CA PHE A 63 11.06 -5.43 23.67
C PHE A 63 9.62 -5.93 23.56
N LEU A 64 8.94 -5.58 22.48
CA LEU A 64 7.62 -6.14 22.16
C LEU A 64 7.71 -7.65 21.88
N PRO A 65 6.63 -8.42 22.00
CA PRO A 65 6.63 -9.86 21.66
C PRO A 65 7.09 -10.13 20.21
N ARG A 66 6.79 -9.22 19.27
CA ARG A 66 7.19 -9.29 17.85
C ARG A 66 7.22 -7.91 17.23
N LYS A 67 7.79 -7.82 15.99
CA LYS A 67 7.75 -6.61 15.15
C LYS A 67 6.34 -6.03 15.08
N PHE A 68 6.24 -4.73 15.06
CA PHE A 68 4.98 -4.00 15.10
C PHE A 68 4.92 -2.94 14.00
N LYS A 69 3.77 -2.72 13.42
CA LYS A 69 3.55 -1.75 12.34
C LYS A 69 2.25 -0.99 12.57
N ILE A 70 2.28 0.30 12.30
CA ILE A 70 1.14 1.21 12.40
C ILE A 70 0.92 1.88 11.05
N ALA A 71 -0.32 2.00 10.61
CA ALA A 71 -0.66 2.79 9.43
C ALA A 71 -1.72 3.84 9.76
N LEU A 72 -1.58 5.03 9.17
CA LEU A 72 -2.52 6.13 9.28
C LEU A 72 -3.04 6.53 7.91
N SER A 73 -4.32 6.79 7.80
CA SER A 73 -4.92 7.46 6.66
C SER A 73 -5.87 8.55 7.13
N SER A 74 -5.96 9.62 6.36
CA SER A 74 -6.92 10.70 6.55
C SER A 74 -7.79 10.91 5.32
N ALA A 75 -7.58 10.12 4.28
CA ALA A 75 -8.34 10.20 3.04
C ALA A 75 -9.64 9.40 3.12
N VAL A 76 -10.60 9.79 2.29
CA VAL A 76 -11.86 9.05 2.14
C VAL A 76 -11.59 7.65 1.60
N GLU A 77 -10.63 7.52 0.66
CA GLU A 77 -10.16 6.22 0.17
C GLU A 77 -8.92 5.77 0.94
N ASP A 78 -8.93 4.53 1.45
CA ASP A 78 -7.75 3.98 2.15
C ASP A 78 -6.70 3.49 1.14
N ARG A 79 -5.69 4.31 0.91
CA ARG A 79 -4.52 3.99 0.08
C ARG A 79 -3.30 3.58 0.92
N ALA A 80 -3.44 3.51 2.25
CA ALA A 80 -2.39 3.11 3.18
C ALA A 80 -2.51 1.66 3.67
N ALA A 81 -3.51 0.90 3.19
CA ALA A 81 -3.82 -0.46 3.64
C ALA A 81 -3.94 -0.56 5.18
N VAL A 82 -4.67 0.38 5.77
CA VAL A 82 -4.76 0.58 7.23
C VAL A 82 -5.19 -0.69 7.95
N GLN A 83 -6.18 -1.42 7.40
CA GLN A 83 -6.69 -2.65 8.01
C GLN A 83 -5.70 -3.82 8.02
N MET A 84 -4.57 -3.70 7.29
CA MET A 84 -3.55 -4.76 7.20
C MET A 84 -2.42 -4.58 8.23
N HIS A 85 -2.50 -3.60 9.12
CA HIS A 85 -1.47 -3.26 10.09
C HIS A 85 -1.84 -3.71 11.51
N ASP A 86 -0.83 -3.85 12.39
CA ASP A 86 -1.04 -4.26 13.79
C ASP A 86 -1.94 -3.25 14.52
N ILE A 87 -1.75 -1.95 14.25
CA ILE A 87 -2.69 -0.86 14.52
C ILE A 87 -2.98 -0.13 13.20
N GLY A 88 -4.25 0.10 12.95
CA GLY A 88 -4.75 0.95 11.89
C GLY A 88 -5.45 2.18 12.45
N LEU A 89 -5.18 3.36 11.89
CA LEU A 89 -5.73 4.63 12.35
C LEU A 89 -6.34 5.39 11.17
N TYR A 90 -7.66 5.61 11.23
CA TYR A 90 -8.34 6.52 10.31
C TYR A 90 -8.62 7.83 11.00
N LEU A 91 -8.09 8.92 10.45
CA LEU A 91 -8.39 10.29 10.88
C LEU A 91 -9.59 10.80 10.10
N TYR A 92 -10.54 11.40 10.80
CA TYR A 92 -11.72 12.00 10.18
C TYR A 92 -12.17 13.20 11.00
N ARG A 93 -13.02 14.05 10.41
CA ARG A 93 -13.68 15.12 11.15
C ARG A 93 -15.04 14.65 11.62
N HIS A 94 -15.31 14.84 12.92
CA HIS A 94 -16.62 14.52 13.47
C HIS A 94 -17.71 15.34 12.76
N PRO A 95 -18.78 14.70 12.26
CA PRO A 95 -19.78 15.39 11.44
C PRO A 95 -20.39 16.62 12.11
N ASP A 96 -20.71 16.54 13.41
CA ASP A 96 -21.40 17.60 14.14
C ASP A 96 -20.44 18.62 14.80
N ALA A 97 -19.29 18.13 15.31
CA ALA A 97 -18.36 18.97 16.07
C ALA A 97 -17.23 19.57 15.19
N GLY A 98 -17.00 19.04 14.00
CA GLY A 98 -15.89 19.45 13.12
C GLY A 98 -14.50 19.15 13.67
N GLU A 99 -14.40 18.56 14.86
CA GLU A 99 -13.14 18.19 15.50
C GLU A 99 -12.49 16.97 14.84
N LEU A 100 -11.17 16.92 14.89
CA LEU A 100 -10.40 15.75 14.42
C LEU A 100 -10.57 14.57 15.38
N ARG A 101 -10.93 13.43 14.86
CA ARG A 101 -11.14 12.17 15.56
C ARG A 101 -10.40 11.03 14.88
N LEU A 102 -10.24 9.94 15.61
CA LEU A 102 -9.55 8.74 15.17
C LEU A 102 -10.48 7.53 15.34
N ARG A 103 -10.60 6.74 14.29
CA ARG A 103 -11.07 5.36 14.37
C ARG A 103 -9.84 4.48 14.52
N VAL A 104 -9.81 3.65 15.56
CA VAL A 104 -8.68 2.79 15.92
C VAL A 104 -9.02 1.33 15.67
N LEU A 105 -8.21 0.68 14.85
CA LEU A 105 -8.31 -0.73 14.53
C LEU A 105 -7.09 -1.47 15.05
N VAL A 106 -7.25 -2.71 15.46
CA VAL A 106 -6.14 -3.58 15.91
C VAL A 106 -6.25 -4.98 15.33
N GLY A 107 -5.11 -5.67 15.29
CA GLY A 107 -5.05 -7.09 14.96
C GLY A 107 -4.98 -7.38 13.47
N GLY A 108 -4.72 -6.39 12.63
CA GLY A 108 -4.41 -6.61 11.22
C GLY A 108 -3.03 -7.23 11.01
N GLY A 109 -2.88 -7.84 9.86
CA GLY A 109 -1.58 -8.35 9.42
C GLY A 109 -1.69 -9.50 8.43
N LEU A 110 -0.83 -9.47 7.44
CA LEU A 110 -0.71 -10.50 6.41
C LEU A 110 0.28 -11.61 6.85
N GLY A 111 0.75 -12.40 5.94
CA GLY A 111 1.64 -13.52 6.19
C GLY A 111 0.88 -14.84 6.36
N ARG A 112 1.45 -15.81 7.09
CA ARG A 112 0.90 -17.18 7.18
C ARG A 112 -0.55 -17.27 7.67
N THR A 113 -0.98 -16.33 8.48
CA THR A 113 -2.36 -16.27 9.00
C THR A 113 -2.86 -14.85 8.78
N PRO A 114 -3.34 -14.51 7.58
CA PRO A 114 -3.81 -13.16 7.27
C PRO A 114 -5.06 -12.83 8.08
N MET A 115 -5.13 -11.60 8.58
CA MET A 115 -6.25 -11.07 9.33
C MET A 115 -6.41 -9.59 9.05
N LEU A 116 -7.64 -9.13 8.96
CA LEU A 116 -7.99 -7.73 8.92
C LEU A 116 -8.09 -7.16 10.33
N GLY A 117 -7.67 -5.91 10.50
CA GLY A 117 -7.83 -5.17 11.73
C GLY A 117 -9.31 -4.94 12.05
N GLN A 118 -9.65 -5.03 13.32
CA GLN A 118 -11.00 -4.82 13.82
C GLN A 118 -11.05 -3.54 14.66
N VAL A 119 -12.15 -2.82 14.56
CA VAL A 119 -12.34 -1.56 15.31
C VAL A 119 -12.47 -1.87 16.81
N ILE A 120 -11.66 -1.17 17.62
CA ILE A 120 -11.77 -1.19 19.09
C ILE A 120 -12.25 0.16 19.66
N ARG A 121 -12.04 1.24 18.90
CA ARG A 121 -12.52 2.58 19.25
C ARG A 121 -12.89 3.34 17.99
N ASP A 122 -14.11 3.80 17.89
CA ASP A 122 -14.60 4.47 16.68
C ASP A 122 -14.49 5.99 16.74
N ASP A 123 -14.41 6.56 17.95
CA ASP A 123 -14.40 8.01 18.18
C ASP A 123 -13.40 8.38 19.27
N LEU A 124 -12.11 8.37 18.94
CA LEU A 124 -11.04 8.79 19.85
C LEU A 124 -10.66 10.25 19.56
N PRO A 125 -10.70 11.18 20.53
CA PRO A 125 -10.15 12.51 20.35
C PRO A 125 -8.66 12.44 20.01
N TRP A 126 -8.20 13.24 19.03
CA TRP A 126 -6.82 13.20 18.53
C TRP A 126 -5.75 13.42 19.62
N GLN A 127 -6.09 14.17 20.66
CA GLN A 127 -5.19 14.42 21.80
C GLN A 127 -4.78 13.14 22.52
N HIS A 128 -5.57 12.09 22.43
CA HIS A 128 -5.32 10.80 23.07
C HIS A 128 -4.64 9.78 22.17
N LEU A 129 -4.15 10.18 20.99
CA LEU A 129 -3.46 9.30 20.05
C LEU A 129 -2.36 8.48 20.74
N LEU A 130 -1.42 9.15 21.40
CA LEU A 130 -0.27 8.47 22.01
C LEU A 130 -0.68 7.64 23.22
N SER A 131 -1.50 8.18 24.13
CA SER A 131 -1.93 7.46 25.34
C SER A 131 -2.76 6.21 25.01
N TYR A 132 -3.57 6.25 23.94
CA TYR A 132 -4.36 5.09 23.52
C TYR A 132 -3.51 4.03 22.82
N VAL A 133 -2.58 4.43 21.95
CA VAL A 133 -1.60 3.54 21.33
C VAL A 133 -0.71 2.90 22.39
N GLU A 134 -0.32 3.64 23.43
CA GLU A 134 0.43 3.12 24.58
C GLU A 134 -0.36 2.02 25.31
N ALA A 135 -1.65 2.24 25.58
CA ALA A 135 -2.50 1.24 26.20
C ALA A 135 -2.55 -0.06 25.37
N ILE A 136 -2.73 0.05 24.05
CA ILE A 136 -2.70 -1.10 23.15
C ILE A 136 -1.36 -1.85 23.24
N LEU A 137 -0.24 -1.12 23.19
CA LEU A 137 1.09 -1.72 23.24
C LEU A 137 1.39 -2.36 24.59
N ARG A 138 0.92 -1.79 25.71
CA ARG A 138 1.06 -2.37 27.07
C ARG A 138 0.26 -3.65 27.22
N VAL A 139 -1.00 -3.68 26.78
CA VAL A 139 -1.83 -4.90 26.74
C VAL A 139 -1.16 -5.97 25.88
N TYR A 140 -0.66 -5.60 24.71
CA TYR A 140 0.08 -6.52 23.85
C TYR A 140 1.39 -7.00 24.50
N ASN A 141 2.14 -6.13 25.18
CA ASN A 141 3.38 -6.47 25.88
C ASN A 141 3.15 -7.44 27.05
N ARG A 142 2.03 -7.27 27.77
CA ARG A 142 1.62 -8.09 28.91
C ARG A 142 1.18 -9.50 28.51
N TYR A 143 0.35 -9.62 27.48
CA TYR A 143 -0.32 -10.88 27.10
C TYR A 143 0.22 -11.53 25.82
N GLY A 144 1.02 -10.82 25.04
CA GLY A 144 1.58 -11.32 23.79
C GLY A 144 2.57 -12.47 24.01
N ARG A 145 2.48 -13.51 23.20
CA ARG A 145 3.34 -14.70 23.32
C ARG A 145 4.78 -14.38 22.95
N ARG A 146 5.72 -14.89 23.75
CA ARG A 146 7.18 -14.78 23.52
C ARG A 146 7.86 -16.13 23.30
N ASP A 147 7.21 -17.21 23.66
CA ASP A 147 7.69 -18.59 23.54
C ASP A 147 7.69 -19.10 22.09
N ASN A 148 6.81 -18.54 21.25
CA ASN A 148 6.69 -18.95 19.85
C ASN A 148 6.59 -17.74 18.90
N LYS A 149 7.69 -17.44 18.20
CA LYS A 149 7.79 -16.33 17.28
C LYS A 149 6.72 -16.31 16.16
N TYR A 150 6.17 -17.44 15.77
CA TYR A 150 5.13 -17.56 14.76
C TYR A 150 3.74 -17.22 15.28
N LYS A 151 3.56 -17.25 16.62
CA LYS A 151 2.31 -16.92 17.30
C LYS A 151 2.39 -15.63 18.14
N ALA A 152 3.43 -14.84 17.94
CA ALA A 152 3.75 -13.68 18.78
C ALA A 152 3.12 -12.36 18.30
N ARG A 153 2.60 -12.26 17.07
CA ARG A 153 1.99 -11.02 16.55
C ARG A 153 0.69 -10.70 17.29
N ILE A 154 0.39 -9.39 17.44
CA ILE A 154 -0.83 -8.90 18.14
C ILE A 154 -2.10 -9.51 17.57
N LYS A 155 -2.23 -9.71 16.27
CA LYS A 155 -3.40 -10.37 15.65
C LYS A 155 -3.72 -11.75 16.22
N ILE A 156 -2.70 -12.50 16.65
CA ILE A 156 -2.90 -13.80 17.28
C ILE A 156 -3.43 -13.65 18.70
N LEU A 157 -2.97 -12.65 19.44
CA LEU A 157 -3.52 -12.30 20.76
C LEU A 157 -4.97 -11.85 20.63
N VAL A 158 -5.28 -10.94 19.72
CA VAL A 158 -6.66 -10.47 19.46
C VAL A 158 -7.58 -11.63 19.10
N LYS A 159 -7.12 -12.56 18.23
CA LYS A 159 -7.90 -13.76 17.90
C LYS A 159 -8.13 -14.67 19.09
N ALA A 160 -7.14 -14.81 19.97
CA ALA A 160 -7.23 -15.71 21.13
C ALA A 160 -8.16 -15.16 22.22
N LEU A 161 -8.13 -13.85 22.47
CA LEU A 161 -8.98 -13.18 23.47
C LEU A 161 -10.38 -12.87 22.93
N GLY A 162 -10.50 -12.65 21.64
CA GLY A 162 -11.65 -11.99 21.03
C GLY A 162 -11.53 -10.47 21.11
N ILE A 163 -12.10 -9.78 20.10
CA ILE A 163 -11.92 -8.33 19.96
C ILE A 163 -12.53 -7.54 21.13
N GLU A 164 -13.68 -7.95 21.62
CA GLU A 164 -14.38 -7.28 22.73
C GLU A 164 -13.59 -7.39 24.05
N ALA A 165 -13.01 -8.56 24.35
CA ALA A 165 -12.20 -8.72 25.54
C ALA A 165 -10.90 -7.93 25.42
N PHE A 166 -10.25 -7.95 24.24
CA PHE A 166 -9.06 -7.15 24.00
C PHE A 166 -9.33 -5.66 24.15
N ALA A 167 -10.45 -5.17 23.60
CA ALA A 167 -10.86 -3.77 23.72
C ALA A 167 -11.10 -3.35 25.18
N ARG A 168 -11.74 -4.20 26.00
CA ARG A 168 -11.93 -3.92 27.43
C ARG A 168 -10.59 -3.77 28.16
N GLU A 169 -9.65 -4.69 27.94
CA GLU A 169 -8.31 -4.59 28.54
C GLU A 169 -7.59 -3.28 28.14
N VAL A 170 -7.74 -2.86 26.87
CA VAL A 170 -7.18 -1.59 26.40
C VAL A 170 -7.86 -0.40 27.07
N GLU A 171 -9.18 -0.39 27.19
CA GLU A 171 -9.92 0.70 27.84
C GLU A 171 -9.56 0.79 29.34
N GLU A 172 -9.42 -0.33 30.03
CA GLU A 172 -8.99 -0.37 31.43
C GLU A 172 -7.57 0.19 31.60
N GLU A 173 -6.62 -0.23 30.77
CA GLU A 173 -5.25 0.31 30.80
C GLU A 173 -5.25 1.81 30.45
N TRP A 174 -6.03 2.22 29.47
CA TRP A 174 -6.09 3.62 29.03
C TRP A 174 -6.63 4.58 30.09
N GLN A 175 -7.54 4.14 30.94
CA GLN A 175 -8.02 4.96 32.07
C GLN A 175 -6.89 5.47 32.98
N HIS A 176 -5.79 4.71 33.08
CA HIS A 176 -4.61 5.09 33.84
C HIS A 176 -3.67 6.03 33.09
N LEU A 177 -3.81 6.15 31.78
CA LEU A 177 -2.90 6.87 30.87
C LEU A 177 -3.50 8.15 30.29
N ARG A 178 -4.82 8.20 30.18
CA ARG A 178 -5.54 9.21 29.39
C ARG A 178 -5.24 10.66 29.82
N ASP A 179 -5.07 10.88 31.12
CA ASP A 179 -4.82 12.21 31.70
C ASP A 179 -3.34 12.40 32.07
N GLY A 180 -2.47 11.56 31.50
CA GLY A 180 -1.03 11.54 31.74
C GLY A 180 -0.22 12.35 30.71
N PRO A 181 1.11 12.27 30.79
CA PRO A 181 2.03 13.07 29.98
C PRO A 181 2.03 12.71 28.47
N ALA A 182 1.40 11.61 28.08
CA ALA A 182 1.24 11.21 26.68
C ALA A 182 0.03 11.84 25.99
N GLN A 183 -0.67 12.78 26.65
CA GLN A 183 -1.72 13.57 26.01
C GLN A 183 -1.07 14.62 25.10
N LEU A 184 -1.45 14.62 23.82
CA LEU A 184 -0.94 15.58 22.83
C LEU A 184 -1.55 16.96 23.04
N THR A 185 -0.71 17.98 22.93
CA THR A 185 -1.12 19.37 22.92
C THR A 185 -1.14 19.93 21.49
N ALA A 186 -1.88 21.02 21.30
CA ALA A 186 -1.91 21.73 20.03
C ALA A 186 -0.51 22.29 19.66
N GLU A 187 0.25 22.75 20.66
CA GLU A 187 1.61 23.28 20.48
C GLU A 187 2.57 22.20 19.97
N GLU A 188 2.51 20.98 20.52
CA GLU A 188 3.35 19.89 20.05
C GLU A 188 2.99 19.45 18.62
N CYS A 189 1.70 19.38 18.32
CA CYS A 189 1.26 19.11 16.94
C CYS A 189 1.72 20.20 15.98
N GLN A 190 1.62 21.46 16.36
CA GLN A 190 2.08 22.58 15.54
C GLN A 190 3.60 22.55 15.32
N ARG A 191 4.38 22.29 16.37
CA ARG A 191 5.84 22.15 16.29
C ARG A 191 6.28 21.11 15.28
N VAL A 192 5.57 19.99 15.22
CA VAL A 192 5.89 18.93 14.25
C VAL A 192 5.32 19.25 12.86
N ALA A 193 4.13 19.86 12.79
CA ALA A 193 3.52 20.27 11.51
C ALA A 193 4.38 21.30 10.76
N GLU A 194 5.16 22.13 11.45
CA GLU A 194 6.11 23.06 10.84
C GLU A 194 7.19 22.40 9.98
N ARG A 195 7.39 21.10 10.12
CA ARG A 195 8.29 20.32 9.25
C ARG A 195 7.64 19.88 7.94
N PHE A 196 6.33 19.97 7.85
CA PHE A 196 5.51 19.57 6.70
C PHE A 196 4.85 20.79 6.04
N VAL A 197 5.58 21.91 6.00
CA VAL A 197 5.07 23.14 5.38
C VAL A 197 4.82 22.90 3.90
N LEU A 198 3.59 23.20 3.50
CA LEU A 198 3.23 23.17 2.07
C LEU A 198 4.03 24.21 1.29
N PRO A 199 4.44 23.88 0.06
CA PRO A 199 5.15 24.83 -0.78
C PRO A 199 4.29 26.06 -1.08
N ARG A 200 4.93 27.15 -1.53
CA ARG A 200 4.23 28.33 -2.01
C ARG A 200 3.61 28.05 -3.37
N TYR A 201 2.39 27.58 -3.36
CA TYR A 201 1.63 27.38 -4.59
C TYR A 201 1.39 28.69 -5.32
N LEU A 202 1.57 28.64 -6.64
CA LEU A 202 1.24 29.78 -7.51
C LEU A 202 -0.26 29.75 -7.83
N PRO A 203 -0.89 30.93 -8.02
CA PRO A 203 -2.28 30.98 -8.48
C PRO A 203 -2.47 30.22 -9.79
N PRO A 204 -3.62 29.59 -10.03
CA PRO A 204 -3.92 28.95 -11.29
C PRO A 204 -3.97 29.98 -12.40
N ALA A 205 -3.04 29.92 -13.36
CA ALA A 205 -2.91 30.84 -14.47
C ALA A 205 -3.34 30.21 -15.80
N GLY A 206 -4.60 29.73 -15.88
CA GLY A 206 -5.11 29.09 -17.10
C GLY A 206 -4.64 27.63 -17.31
N GLY A 207 -3.98 27.02 -16.33
CA GLY A 207 -3.46 25.66 -16.44
C GLY A 207 -4.54 24.61 -16.70
N GLU A 208 -5.74 24.80 -16.18
CA GLU A 208 -6.89 23.92 -16.43
C GLU A 208 -7.30 23.92 -17.91
N LEU A 209 -7.29 25.08 -18.55
CA LEU A 209 -7.59 25.21 -19.99
C LEU A 209 -6.50 24.54 -20.82
N ALA A 210 -5.22 24.73 -20.48
CA ALA A 210 -4.09 24.11 -21.17
C ALA A 210 -4.14 22.57 -21.02
N TYR A 211 -4.39 22.08 -19.84
CA TYR A 211 -4.55 20.65 -19.56
C TYR A 211 -5.74 20.04 -20.32
N GLY A 212 -6.90 20.70 -20.28
CA GLY A 212 -8.08 20.27 -21.02
C GLY A 212 -7.86 20.23 -22.53
N SER A 213 -7.21 21.24 -23.08
CA SER A 213 -6.86 21.32 -24.50
C SER A 213 -5.86 20.24 -24.91
N ALA A 214 -4.84 19.98 -24.11
CA ALA A 214 -3.87 18.92 -24.37
C ALA A 214 -4.53 17.52 -24.36
N ARG A 215 -5.42 17.24 -23.40
CA ARG A 215 -6.19 15.99 -23.37
C ARG A 215 -7.11 15.81 -24.57
N ALA A 216 -7.72 16.90 -25.06
CA ALA A 216 -8.58 16.84 -26.24
C ALA A 216 -7.78 16.62 -27.53
N ALA A 217 -6.57 17.14 -27.60
CA ALA A 217 -5.70 17.05 -28.78
C ALA A 217 -4.89 15.75 -28.87
N ASP A 218 -4.59 15.10 -27.73
CA ASP A 218 -3.74 13.91 -27.65
C ASP A 218 -4.44 12.78 -26.86
N PRO A 219 -5.05 11.79 -27.56
CA PRO A 219 -5.72 10.66 -26.91
C PRO A 219 -4.81 9.80 -26.05
N ALA A 220 -3.51 9.65 -26.38
CA ALA A 220 -2.57 8.88 -25.59
C ALA A 220 -2.26 9.60 -24.27
N PHE A 221 -2.08 10.92 -24.31
CA PHE A 221 -1.99 11.73 -23.09
C PHE A 221 -3.27 11.68 -22.28
N ALA A 222 -4.44 11.75 -22.90
CA ALA A 222 -5.72 11.66 -22.21
C ALA A 222 -5.87 10.32 -21.45
N ARG A 223 -5.45 9.21 -22.07
CA ARG A 223 -5.42 7.89 -21.46
C ARG A 223 -4.49 7.84 -20.26
N TRP A 224 -3.26 8.31 -20.40
CA TRP A 224 -2.31 8.39 -19.30
C TRP A 224 -2.84 9.27 -18.16
N ALA A 225 -3.35 10.44 -18.49
CA ALA A 225 -3.89 11.37 -17.51
C ALA A 225 -5.08 10.80 -16.73
N SER A 226 -5.89 9.93 -17.33
CA SER A 226 -7.03 9.31 -16.65
C SER A 226 -6.62 8.25 -15.62
N ARG A 227 -5.38 7.74 -15.69
CA ARG A 227 -4.87 6.73 -14.77
C ARG A 227 -3.81 7.25 -13.83
N ASN A 228 -2.84 7.99 -14.35
CA ASN A 228 -1.62 8.35 -13.63
C ASN A 228 -1.66 9.73 -12.98
N VAL A 229 -2.71 10.53 -13.21
CA VAL A 229 -2.89 11.86 -12.63
C VAL A 229 -3.99 11.80 -11.55
N GLN A 230 -3.62 12.18 -10.32
CA GLN A 230 -4.52 12.21 -9.17
C GLN A 230 -4.90 13.64 -8.82
N ALA A 231 -6.15 13.80 -8.37
CA ALA A 231 -6.66 15.11 -7.95
C ALA A 231 -5.89 15.64 -6.73
N HIS A 232 -5.55 16.91 -6.80
CA HIS A 232 -4.81 17.64 -5.77
C HIS A 232 -5.75 18.59 -5.02
N LYS A 233 -5.55 18.78 -3.71
CA LYS A 233 -6.37 19.69 -2.89
C LYS A 233 -6.22 21.17 -3.27
N VAL A 234 -5.09 21.53 -3.90
CA VAL A 234 -4.84 22.90 -4.36
C VAL A 234 -5.17 23.01 -5.85
N PRO A 235 -6.11 23.91 -6.26
CA PRO A 235 -6.45 24.12 -7.67
C PRO A 235 -5.24 24.48 -8.52
N GLY A 236 -5.20 23.98 -9.75
CA GLY A 236 -4.10 24.20 -10.68
C GLY A 236 -2.92 23.24 -10.55
N TYR A 237 -2.99 22.30 -9.58
CA TYR A 237 -2.00 21.26 -9.36
C TYR A 237 -2.61 19.86 -9.47
N ALA A 238 -1.75 18.85 -9.65
CA ALA A 238 -2.08 17.44 -9.62
C ALA A 238 -0.92 16.64 -9.03
N SER A 239 -1.21 15.47 -8.48
CA SER A 239 -0.17 14.49 -8.17
C SER A 239 -0.01 13.50 -9.33
N VAL A 240 1.22 13.18 -9.69
CA VAL A 240 1.54 12.33 -10.85
C VAL A 240 2.18 11.03 -10.39
N VAL A 241 1.63 9.92 -10.83
CA VAL A 241 2.22 8.59 -10.65
C VAL A 241 3.07 8.23 -11.86
N LEU A 242 4.35 8.04 -11.64
CA LEU A 242 5.30 7.52 -12.62
C LEU A 242 5.31 6.00 -12.49
N SER A 243 4.84 5.31 -13.52
CA SER A 243 4.79 3.85 -13.50
C SER A 243 6.18 3.26 -13.67
N THR A 244 6.58 2.43 -12.73
CA THR A 244 7.82 1.63 -12.77
C THR A 244 7.58 0.24 -13.38
N LYS A 245 6.50 0.07 -14.15
CA LYS A 245 6.10 -1.18 -14.80
C LYS A 245 5.88 -0.95 -16.30
N PRO A 246 6.99 -0.80 -17.06
CA PRO A 246 6.91 -0.52 -18.51
C PRO A 246 6.47 -1.72 -19.35
N GLY A 247 6.16 -2.86 -18.75
CA GLY A 247 5.88 -4.14 -19.40
C GLY A 247 6.93 -5.20 -19.07
N ALA A 248 6.94 -6.29 -19.83
CA ALA A 248 7.80 -7.46 -19.58
C ALA A 248 9.32 -7.20 -19.73
N SER A 249 9.70 -6.06 -20.29
CA SER A 249 11.12 -5.72 -20.54
C SER A 249 11.95 -5.40 -19.29
N ALA A 250 11.29 -5.08 -18.17
CA ALA A 250 11.94 -4.77 -16.90
C ALA A 250 11.21 -5.46 -15.72
N PRO A 251 11.92 -5.74 -14.61
CA PRO A 251 11.26 -6.19 -13.40
C PRO A 251 10.25 -5.14 -12.90
N PRO A 252 9.04 -5.53 -12.48
CA PRO A 252 8.08 -4.56 -11.99
C PRO A 252 8.56 -3.92 -10.68
N GLY A 253 8.53 -2.61 -10.62
CA GLY A 253 8.96 -1.82 -9.46
C GLY A 253 10.42 -1.41 -9.47
N ASP A 254 11.22 -1.87 -10.44
CA ASP A 254 12.62 -1.48 -10.58
C ASP A 254 12.77 -0.16 -11.35
N VAL A 255 13.79 0.60 -10.97
CA VAL A 255 14.23 1.81 -11.67
C VAL A 255 15.74 1.80 -11.82
N THR A 256 16.23 2.31 -12.95
CA THR A 256 17.67 2.47 -13.19
C THR A 256 18.19 3.75 -12.53
N ALA A 257 19.51 3.86 -12.31
CA ALA A 257 20.13 5.08 -11.81
C ALA A 257 19.81 6.29 -12.71
N GLU A 258 19.82 6.12 -14.03
CA GLU A 258 19.46 7.18 -14.97
C GLU A 258 18.00 7.63 -14.82
N GLN A 259 17.07 6.70 -14.62
CA GLN A 259 15.67 7.04 -14.34
C GLN A 259 15.53 7.80 -13.01
N MET A 260 16.28 7.40 -11.96
CA MET A 260 16.25 8.09 -10.67
C MET A 260 16.72 9.54 -10.81
N GLU A 261 17.82 9.80 -11.54
CA GLU A 261 18.33 11.15 -11.82
C GLU A 261 17.30 11.98 -12.61
N ARG A 262 16.68 11.40 -13.64
CA ARG A 262 15.62 12.10 -14.39
C ARG A 262 14.41 12.44 -13.53
N VAL A 263 13.98 11.55 -12.65
CA VAL A 263 12.86 11.82 -11.74
C VAL A 263 13.22 12.92 -10.75
N ALA A 264 14.47 12.97 -10.26
CA ALA A 264 14.96 14.05 -9.43
C ALA A 264 14.89 15.41 -10.18
N ASP A 265 15.39 15.46 -11.41
CA ASP A 265 15.30 16.66 -12.27
C ASP A 265 13.85 17.11 -12.51
N TRP A 266 12.92 16.14 -12.70
CA TRP A 266 11.50 16.48 -12.90
C TRP A 266 10.84 16.98 -11.61
N ALA A 267 11.21 16.40 -10.46
CA ALA A 267 10.71 16.87 -9.18
C ALA A 267 11.09 18.33 -8.91
N GLU A 268 12.31 18.73 -9.25
CA GLU A 268 12.77 20.13 -9.14
C GLU A 268 12.13 21.05 -10.19
N ARG A 269 12.06 20.60 -11.45
CA ARG A 269 11.62 21.42 -12.57
C ARG A 269 10.10 21.59 -12.65
N TYR A 270 9.34 20.55 -12.36
CA TYR A 270 7.88 20.53 -12.50
C TYR A 270 7.12 20.60 -11.18
N GLY A 271 7.80 20.33 -10.06
CA GLY A 271 7.27 20.33 -8.72
C GLY A 271 8.07 21.22 -7.77
N PHE A 272 8.22 20.77 -6.54
CA PHE A 272 8.95 21.46 -5.47
C PHE A 272 10.09 20.60 -4.89
N GLY A 273 10.67 19.69 -5.68
CA GLY A 273 11.79 18.83 -5.29
C GLY A 273 11.41 17.63 -4.42
N GLU A 274 10.14 17.25 -4.34
CA GLU A 274 9.68 16.10 -3.57
C GLU A 274 9.35 14.91 -4.48
N ILE A 275 9.86 13.72 -4.09
CA ILE A 275 9.55 12.43 -4.70
C ILE A 275 9.02 11.51 -3.60
N ARG A 276 7.97 10.77 -3.87
CA ARG A 276 7.40 9.77 -2.94
C ARG A 276 7.37 8.40 -3.57
N VAL A 277 7.37 7.37 -2.70
CA VAL A 277 7.20 5.97 -3.09
C VAL A 277 5.82 5.50 -2.68
N ALA A 278 5.07 4.94 -3.63
CA ALA A 278 3.74 4.39 -3.37
C ALA A 278 3.79 2.93 -2.89
N HIS A 279 2.72 2.48 -2.25
CA HIS A 279 2.55 1.07 -1.86
C HIS A 279 2.55 0.13 -3.07
N GLU A 280 2.10 0.62 -4.21
CA GLU A 280 2.07 -0.06 -5.49
C GLU A 280 3.46 -0.13 -6.16
N GLN A 281 4.53 0.26 -5.48
CA GLN A 281 5.90 0.27 -6.00
C GLN A 281 6.09 1.22 -7.20
N ASN A 282 5.35 2.32 -7.24
CA ASN A 282 5.50 3.41 -8.20
C ASN A 282 6.14 4.63 -7.53
N LEU A 283 6.65 5.58 -8.33
CA LEU A 283 7.11 6.86 -7.85
C LEU A 283 6.01 7.92 -8.02
N VAL A 284 5.95 8.90 -7.12
CA VAL A 284 4.94 9.96 -7.15
C VAL A 284 5.63 11.31 -7.05
N LEU A 285 5.25 12.21 -7.98
CA LEU A 285 5.51 13.64 -7.90
C LEU A 285 4.24 14.30 -7.34
N PRO A 286 4.24 14.80 -6.10
CA PRO A 286 3.00 15.19 -5.42
C PRO A 286 2.39 16.49 -5.96
N ASP A 287 3.21 17.43 -6.49
CA ASP A 287 2.83 18.83 -6.71
C ASP A 287 3.20 19.28 -8.11
N VAL A 288 2.58 18.73 -9.14
CA VAL A 288 2.84 19.12 -10.54
C VAL A 288 1.76 20.09 -11.03
N ARG A 289 2.16 21.20 -11.65
CA ARG A 289 1.21 22.15 -12.27
C ARG A 289 0.51 21.53 -13.47
N LEU A 290 -0.78 21.77 -13.62
CA LEU A 290 -1.60 21.19 -14.70
C LEU A 290 -1.06 21.52 -16.09
N GLU A 291 -0.55 22.74 -16.32
CA GLU A 291 0.05 23.13 -17.60
C GLU A 291 1.33 22.37 -17.96
N ASN A 292 2.00 21.78 -16.97
CA ASN A 292 3.25 21.02 -17.19
C ASN A 292 3.02 19.53 -17.44
N LEU A 293 1.82 19.02 -17.20
CA LEU A 293 1.53 17.58 -17.26
C LEU A 293 1.83 16.95 -18.62
N HIS A 294 1.51 17.63 -19.71
CA HIS A 294 1.79 17.10 -21.06
C HIS A 294 3.30 17.02 -21.37
N ALA A 295 4.07 18.01 -20.95
CA ALA A 295 5.53 18.01 -21.11
C ALA A 295 6.17 16.90 -20.27
N LEU A 296 5.79 16.80 -18.99
CA LEU A 296 6.25 15.74 -18.09
C LEU A 296 5.92 14.35 -18.63
N TRP A 297 4.68 14.14 -19.11
CA TRP A 297 4.26 12.86 -19.69
C TRP A 297 5.14 12.44 -20.87
N ARG A 298 5.44 13.35 -21.80
CA ARG A 298 6.31 13.05 -22.94
C ARG A 298 7.70 12.63 -22.51
N GLU A 299 8.27 13.29 -21.53
CA GLU A 299 9.58 12.94 -20.97
C GLU A 299 9.52 11.60 -20.21
N ALA A 300 8.45 11.36 -19.44
CA ALA A 300 8.23 10.10 -18.74
C ALA A 300 8.10 8.92 -19.72
N CYS A 301 7.37 9.08 -20.83
CA CYS A 301 7.29 8.09 -21.89
C CYS A 301 8.67 7.77 -22.49
N ALA A 302 9.46 8.80 -22.79
CA ALA A 302 10.82 8.64 -23.33
C ALA A 302 11.78 7.95 -22.35
N ALA A 303 11.50 8.01 -21.03
CA ALA A 303 12.26 7.35 -19.98
C ALA A 303 11.69 5.97 -19.55
N GLY A 304 10.58 5.49 -20.16
CA GLY A 304 9.92 4.25 -19.80
C GLY A 304 9.13 4.29 -18.48
N LEU A 305 8.77 5.51 -18.00
CA LEU A 305 8.01 5.75 -16.76
C LEU A 305 6.60 6.31 -17.00
N GLY A 306 6.19 6.42 -18.29
CA GLY A 306 4.92 7.00 -18.71
C GLY A 306 3.84 5.99 -19.08
N THR A 307 3.92 4.75 -18.64
CA THR A 307 2.91 3.72 -18.96
C THR A 307 1.57 4.05 -18.31
N PRO A 308 0.44 4.05 -19.05
CA PRO A 308 -0.88 4.42 -18.55
C PRO A 308 -1.58 3.24 -17.88
N ASN A 309 -0.99 2.68 -16.84
CA ASN A 309 -1.43 1.41 -16.25
C ASN A 309 -1.72 1.43 -14.76
N GLN A 310 -1.68 2.57 -14.10
CA GLN A 310 -1.97 2.62 -12.65
C GLN A 310 -3.34 1.99 -12.34
N GLY A 311 -3.35 1.01 -11.43
CA GLY A 311 -4.54 0.27 -11.01
C GLY A 311 -5.06 -0.75 -12.03
N LEU A 312 -4.38 -0.95 -13.17
CA LEU A 312 -4.71 -2.00 -14.13
C LEU A 312 -3.93 -3.30 -13.82
N LEU A 313 -4.32 -4.40 -14.47
CA LEU A 313 -3.70 -5.71 -14.28
C LEU A 313 -2.17 -5.70 -14.41
N SER A 314 -1.60 -4.89 -15.30
CA SER A 314 -0.15 -4.79 -15.52
C SER A 314 0.58 -3.93 -14.48
N ASP A 315 -0.14 -3.20 -13.59
CA ASP A 315 0.43 -2.51 -12.43
C ASP A 315 0.73 -3.50 -11.29
N ILE A 316 1.47 -4.56 -11.61
CA ILE A 316 1.72 -5.69 -10.73
C ILE A 316 2.57 -5.28 -9.54
N ILE A 317 2.13 -5.64 -8.33
CA ILE A 317 2.96 -5.58 -7.14
C ILE A 317 3.68 -6.91 -6.98
N ALA A 318 5.02 -6.92 -7.04
CA ALA A 318 5.81 -8.12 -6.87
C ALA A 318 6.90 -7.91 -5.81
N CYS A 319 7.02 -8.84 -4.86
CA CYS A 319 8.20 -8.85 -4.00
C CYS A 319 9.42 -9.36 -4.81
N PRO A 320 10.67 -9.15 -4.34
CA PRO A 320 11.86 -9.60 -5.08
C PRO A 320 11.95 -11.12 -5.26
N GLY A 321 11.19 -11.92 -4.48
CA GLY A 321 11.14 -13.38 -4.66
C GLY A 321 12.48 -14.08 -4.55
N GLY A 322 12.57 -15.29 -5.11
CA GLY A 322 13.75 -16.13 -5.04
C GLY A 322 14.97 -15.59 -5.78
N ASP A 323 14.82 -14.54 -6.59
CA ASP A 323 15.95 -13.93 -7.28
C ASP A 323 16.84 -13.11 -6.32
N TYR A 324 16.27 -12.45 -5.29
CA TYR A 324 17.00 -11.57 -4.39
C TYR A 324 16.69 -11.79 -2.90
N CYS A 325 15.82 -12.73 -2.54
CA CYS A 325 15.44 -12.97 -1.15
C CYS A 325 15.71 -14.41 -0.73
N ALA A 326 16.67 -14.60 0.19
CA ALA A 326 16.99 -15.90 0.76
C ALA A 326 15.86 -16.58 1.55
N LEU A 327 14.79 -15.84 1.87
CA LEU A 327 13.62 -16.38 2.58
C LEU A 327 12.49 -16.82 1.63
N ALA A 328 12.63 -16.57 0.34
CA ALA A 328 11.60 -16.92 -0.64
C ALA A 328 11.55 -18.42 -0.91
N ASN A 329 10.35 -18.90 -1.23
CA ASN A 329 10.11 -20.28 -1.66
C ASN A 329 10.06 -20.40 -3.19
N ALA A 330 9.82 -19.28 -3.88
CA ALA A 330 9.71 -19.21 -5.32
C ALA A 330 10.05 -17.81 -5.86
N LYS A 331 10.35 -17.72 -7.14
CA LYS A 331 10.61 -16.46 -7.85
C LYS A 331 9.30 -15.70 -8.10
N SER A 332 9.34 -14.38 -7.99
CA SER A 332 8.17 -13.51 -8.24
C SER A 332 8.33 -12.74 -9.55
N ILE A 333 9.53 -12.25 -9.84
CA ILE A 333 9.80 -11.38 -10.99
C ILE A 333 9.52 -12.08 -12.33
N PRO A 334 10.01 -13.30 -12.61
CA PRO A 334 9.71 -13.99 -13.86
C PRO A 334 8.22 -14.27 -14.07
N ILE A 335 7.48 -14.52 -12.97
CA ILE A 335 6.03 -14.71 -13.03
C ILE A 335 5.33 -13.41 -13.44
N ALA A 336 5.72 -12.29 -12.81
CA ALA A 336 5.17 -10.98 -13.17
C ALA A 336 5.46 -10.62 -14.62
N GLN A 337 6.69 -10.80 -15.08
CA GLN A 337 7.08 -10.55 -16.48
C GLN A 337 6.32 -11.45 -17.47
N GLY A 338 6.14 -12.73 -17.16
CA GLY A 338 5.35 -13.65 -18.00
C GLY A 338 3.87 -13.26 -18.09
N ILE A 339 3.29 -12.71 -17.01
CA ILE A 339 1.93 -12.16 -17.02
C ILE A 339 1.90 -10.86 -17.85
N GLN A 340 2.84 -9.93 -17.61
CA GLN A 340 2.91 -8.68 -18.37
C GLN A 340 3.07 -8.90 -19.87
N GLN A 341 3.87 -9.89 -20.28
CA GLN A 341 4.03 -10.26 -21.68
C GLN A 341 2.71 -10.73 -22.31
N ARG A 342 1.87 -11.44 -21.56
CA ARG A 342 0.58 -11.93 -22.05
C ARG A 342 -0.48 -10.82 -22.15
N PHE A 343 -0.29 -9.74 -21.37
CA PHE A 343 -1.20 -8.60 -21.32
C PHE A 343 -0.49 -7.30 -21.76
N GLU A 344 0.18 -7.33 -22.91
CA GLU A 344 0.88 -6.16 -23.47
C GLU A 344 -0.07 -5.17 -24.16
N ASP A 345 -1.26 -5.63 -24.57
CA ASP A 345 -2.25 -4.77 -25.24
C ASP A 345 -2.92 -3.82 -24.23
N LEU A 346 -2.57 -2.55 -24.34
CA LEU A 346 -3.12 -1.50 -23.48
C LEU A 346 -4.62 -1.28 -23.70
N ASP A 347 -5.15 -1.47 -24.91
CA ASP A 347 -6.58 -1.33 -25.17
C ASP A 347 -7.34 -2.40 -24.43
N HIS A 348 -6.85 -3.63 -24.49
CA HIS A 348 -7.42 -4.75 -23.73
C HIS A 348 -7.35 -4.52 -22.20
N LEU A 349 -6.22 -4.03 -21.70
CA LEU A 349 -6.07 -3.70 -20.26
C LEU A 349 -7.07 -2.63 -19.80
N HIS A 350 -7.28 -1.60 -20.62
CA HIS A 350 -8.23 -0.54 -20.30
C HIS A 350 -9.69 -1.05 -20.37
N ASP A 351 -10.01 -1.98 -21.27
CA ASP A 351 -11.32 -2.63 -21.35
C ASP A 351 -11.59 -3.54 -20.13
N ILE A 352 -10.57 -4.25 -19.64
CA ILE A 352 -10.64 -4.99 -18.37
C ILE A 352 -10.97 -4.03 -17.22
N GLY A 353 -10.31 -2.87 -17.18
CA GLY A 353 -10.47 -1.87 -16.14
C GLY A 353 -9.67 -2.17 -14.88
N GLU A 354 -10.12 -1.66 -13.72
CA GLU A 354 -9.42 -1.80 -12.45
C GLU A 354 -9.34 -3.25 -11.99
N LEU A 355 -8.11 -3.73 -11.84
CA LEU A 355 -7.80 -5.08 -11.36
C LEU A 355 -6.40 -5.11 -10.76
N SER A 356 -6.29 -5.37 -9.47
CA SER A 356 -5.00 -5.48 -8.78
C SER A 356 -4.47 -6.91 -8.79
N LEU A 357 -3.20 -7.08 -9.16
CA LEU A 357 -2.49 -8.34 -9.12
C LEU A 357 -1.24 -8.24 -8.24
N ASN A 358 -1.18 -9.09 -7.21
CA ASN A 358 -0.13 -9.04 -6.19
C ASN A 358 0.60 -10.38 -6.07
N ILE A 359 1.95 -10.36 -6.12
CA ILE A 359 2.78 -11.57 -6.11
C ILE A 359 3.71 -11.56 -4.90
N SER A 360 3.72 -12.65 -4.15
CA SER A 360 4.69 -12.89 -3.06
C SER A 360 5.41 -14.21 -3.26
N GLY A 361 6.73 -14.22 -3.23
CA GLY A 361 7.56 -15.41 -3.36
C GLY A 361 7.54 -16.34 -2.14
N CYS A 362 6.89 -15.97 -1.04
CA CYS A 362 6.71 -16.82 0.15
C CYS A 362 5.57 -16.32 1.06
N MET A 363 5.27 -17.12 2.08
CA MET A 363 4.23 -16.86 3.09
C MET A 363 4.41 -15.56 3.89
N ASN A 364 5.54 -14.85 3.81
CA ASN A 364 5.72 -13.56 4.48
C ASN A 364 4.86 -12.45 3.86
N ALA A 365 4.30 -12.68 2.67
CA ALA A 365 3.36 -11.81 1.99
C ALA A 365 3.87 -10.38 1.77
N CYS A 366 5.15 -10.22 1.42
CA CYS A 366 5.74 -8.90 1.20
C CYS A 366 5.12 -8.16 0.01
N GLY A 367 4.63 -8.88 -1.02
CA GLY A 367 3.85 -8.31 -2.13
C GLY A 367 2.35 -8.19 -1.84
N HIS A 368 1.92 -8.39 -0.60
CA HIS A 368 0.51 -8.25 -0.17
C HIS A 368 -0.50 -9.09 -0.97
N HIS A 369 -0.11 -10.28 -1.44
CA HIS A 369 -0.94 -11.15 -2.30
C HIS A 369 -2.33 -11.49 -1.72
N HIS A 370 -2.51 -11.42 -0.39
CA HIS A 370 -3.80 -11.70 0.24
C HIS A 370 -4.88 -10.67 -0.08
N ILE A 371 -4.49 -9.45 -0.47
CA ILE A 371 -5.42 -8.33 -0.70
C ILE A 371 -5.42 -7.85 -2.16
N GLY A 372 -4.67 -8.47 -3.05
CA GLY A 372 -4.87 -8.30 -4.49
C GLY A 372 -6.18 -8.94 -4.94
N ASN A 373 -6.86 -8.34 -5.91
CA ASN A 373 -8.02 -8.97 -6.53
C ASN A 373 -7.65 -10.36 -7.06
N ILE A 374 -6.44 -10.47 -7.62
CA ILE A 374 -5.73 -11.71 -7.90
C ILE A 374 -4.46 -11.71 -7.06
N GLY A 375 -4.29 -12.71 -6.21
CA GLY A 375 -3.10 -12.89 -5.41
C GLY A 375 -2.33 -14.15 -5.82
N ILE A 376 -0.99 -14.07 -5.90
CA ILE A 376 -0.13 -15.19 -6.23
C ILE A 376 0.87 -15.39 -5.10
N LEU A 377 0.91 -16.61 -4.56
CA LEU A 377 1.83 -17.01 -3.50
C LEU A 377 2.77 -18.10 -4.00
N GLY A 378 4.07 -17.82 -3.97
CA GLY A 378 5.11 -18.83 -4.17
C GLY A 378 5.18 -19.81 -2.99
N VAL A 379 5.13 -21.09 -3.31
CA VAL A 379 5.20 -22.20 -2.35
C VAL A 379 6.25 -23.22 -2.81
N ASP A 380 6.90 -23.89 -1.87
CA ASP A 380 7.77 -25.02 -2.16
C ASP A 380 6.99 -26.34 -2.10
N LYS A 381 7.17 -27.19 -3.09
CA LYS A 381 6.71 -28.57 -3.07
C LYS A 381 7.88 -29.50 -3.43
N ASN A 382 8.44 -30.12 -2.43
CA ASN A 382 9.55 -31.08 -2.59
C ASN A 382 10.77 -30.50 -3.34
N GLY A 383 11.12 -29.25 -3.06
CA GLY A 383 12.24 -28.56 -3.69
C GLY A 383 11.93 -27.94 -5.05
N SER A 384 10.67 -27.92 -5.46
CA SER A 384 10.21 -27.29 -6.70
C SER A 384 9.33 -26.10 -6.42
N GLU A 385 9.45 -25.06 -7.26
CA GLU A 385 8.64 -23.83 -7.19
C GLU A 385 7.24 -24.08 -7.72
N TRP A 386 6.23 -23.74 -6.92
CA TRP A 386 4.82 -23.77 -7.26
C TRP A 386 4.14 -22.48 -6.85
N TYR A 387 3.00 -22.19 -7.43
CA TYR A 387 2.27 -20.94 -7.24
C TYR A 387 0.82 -21.18 -6.90
N GLN A 388 0.40 -20.72 -5.73
CA GLN A 388 -0.97 -20.77 -5.28
C GLN A 388 -1.68 -19.46 -5.65
N VAL A 389 -2.83 -19.54 -6.29
CA VAL A 389 -3.62 -18.37 -6.70
C VAL A 389 -4.79 -18.16 -5.75
N THR A 390 -5.04 -16.92 -5.38
CA THR A 390 -6.19 -16.47 -4.60
C THR A 390 -6.98 -15.42 -5.37
N LEU A 391 -8.29 -15.38 -5.19
CA LEU A 391 -9.20 -14.40 -5.81
C LEU A 391 -10.06 -13.71 -4.77
N GLY A 392 -10.47 -12.48 -5.07
CA GLY A 392 -11.41 -11.73 -4.25
C GLY A 392 -10.78 -11.01 -3.05
N GLY A 393 -9.46 -10.81 -3.06
CA GLY A 393 -8.81 -9.86 -2.16
C GLY A 393 -9.17 -8.43 -2.56
N ALA A 394 -9.15 -7.51 -1.61
CA ALA A 394 -9.34 -6.09 -1.83
C ALA A 394 -8.67 -5.28 -0.72
N GLN A 395 -8.20 -4.08 -1.05
CA GLN A 395 -7.80 -3.06 -0.09
C GLN A 395 -8.78 -1.88 -0.13
N GLY A 396 -8.63 -0.93 0.76
CA GLY A 396 -9.54 0.20 0.87
C GLY A 396 -10.68 -0.04 1.87
N LYS A 397 -11.80 0.62 1.67
CA LYS A 397 -12.97 0.53 2.57
C LYS A 397 -13.55 -0.87 2.67
N ASP A 398 -13.61 -1.57 1.53
CA ASP A 398 -14.17 -2.92 1.39
C ASP A 398 -13.07 -3.99 1.46
N SER A 399 -12.07 -3.78 2.32
CA SER A 399 -10.94 -4.69 2.47
C SER A 399 -11.38 -6.13 2.67
N ALA A 400 -10.82 -7.03 1.87
CA ALA A 400 -11.12 -8.44 1.90
C ALA A 400 -9.85 -9.29 1.71
N LEU A 401 -9.87 -10.50 2.26
CA LEU A 401 -8.81 -11.48 2.04
C LEU A 401 -9.21 -12.43 0.91
N GLY A 402 -8.33 -12.61 -0.06
CA GLY A 402 -8.53 -13.51 -1.18
C GLY A 402 -8.70 -14.97 -0.74
N LYS A 403 -9.51 -15.71 -1.48
CA LYS A 403 -9.77 -17.13 -1.29
C LYS A 403 -8.96 -17.96 -2.29
N VAL A 404 -8.33 -19.03 -1.81
CA VAL A 404 -7.56 -19.96 -2.66
C VAL A 404 -8.47 -20.61 -3.69
N ILE A 405 -8.07 -20.55 -4.98
CA ILE A 405 -8.86 -21.11 -6.07
C ILE A 405 -8.82 -22.64 -6.12
N GLY A 406 -7.72 -23.26 -5.65
CA GLY A 406 -7.55 -24.71 -5.67
C GLY A 406 -6.07 -25.13 -5.59
N PRO A 407 -5.68 -26.25 -6.20
CA PRO A 407 -4.28 -26.70 -6.30
C PRO A 407 -3.37 -25.63 -6.91
N SER A 408 -2.10 -25.62 -6.52
CA SER A 408 -1.11 -24.69 -7.06
C SER A 408 -0.62 -25.11 -8.46
N PHE A 409 -0.10 -24.15 -9.19
CA PHE A 409 0.33 -24.26 -10.59
C PHE A 409 1.87 -24.23 -10.69
N SER A 410 2.42 -24.79 -11.73
CA SER A 410 3.82 -24.59 -12.12
C SER A 410 4.05 -23.18 -12.66
N ALA A 411 5.29 -22.70 -12.67
CA ALA A 411 5.64 -21.38 -13.19
C ALA A 411 5.16 -21.16 -14.65
N ALA A 412 5.25 -22.18 -15.48
CA ALA A 412 4.85 -22.11 -16.89
C ALA A 412 3.33 -21.96 -17.07
N GLU A 413 2.54 -22.50 -16.15
CA GLU A 413 1.07 -22.46 -16.21
C GLU A 413 0.49 -21.12 -15.76
N VAL A 414 1.17 -20.41 -14.84
CA VAL A 414 0.59 -19.22 -14.17
C VAL A 414 0.07 -18.17 -15.15
N PRO A 415 0.81 -17.73 -16.19
CA PRO A 415 0.30 -16.70 -17.10
C PRO A 415 -1.01 -17.10 -17.80
N ALA A 416 -1.13 -18.37 -18.21
CA ALA A 416 -2.34 -18.90 -18.82
C ALA A 416 -3.50 -19.03 -17.82
N VAL A 417 -3.20 -19.33 -16.56
CA VAL A 417 -4.20 -19.34 -15.47
C VAL A 417 -4.78 -17.94 -15.26
N ILE A 418 -3.91 -16.92 -15.22
CA ILE A 418 -4.37 -15.52 -15.06
C ILE A 418 -5.24 -15.10 -16.25
N GLU A 419 -4.87 -15.46 -17.47
CA GLU A 419 -5.68 -15.19 -18.67
C GLU A 419 -7.10 -15.80 -18.55
N ARG A 420 -7.21 -17.07 -18.17
CA ARG A 420 -8.52 -17.72 -17.96
C ARG A 420 -9.35 -17.04 -16.87
N ILE A 421 -8.70 -16.53 -15.82
CA ILE A 421 -9.39 -15.77 -14.77
C ILE A 421 -9.95 -14.46 -15.34
N VAL A 422 -9.14 -13.73 -16.12
CA VAL A 422 -9.54 -12.48 -16.76
C VAL A 422 -10.66 -12.72 -17.78
N GLU A 423 -10.57 -13.75 -18.63
CA GLU A 423 -11.62 -14.14 -19.55
C GLU A 423 -12.92 -14.48 -18.81
N THR A 424 -12.85 -15.21 -17.69
CA THR A 424 -14.03 -15.52 -16.87
C THR A 424 -14.68 -14.24 -16.34
N PHE A 425 -13.87 -13.27 -15.90
CA PHE A 425 -14.37 -11.98 -15.46
C PHE A 425 -15.06 -11.23 -16.59
N THR A 426 -14.42 -11.09 -17.76
CA THR A 426 -14.98 -10.36 -18.91
C THR A 426 -16.28 -10.97 -19.42
N ASP A 427 -16.39 -12.30 -19.40
CA ASP A 427 -17.61 -13.01 -19.80
C ASP A 427 -18.77 -12.86 -18.79
N LEU A 428 -18.45 -12.71 -17.51
CA LEU A 428 -19.45 -12.69 -16.44
C LEU A 428 -19.79 -11.29 -15.92
N ARG A 429 -18.96 -10.27 -16.23
CA ARG A 429 -19.21 -8.90 -15.74
C ARG A 429 -20.50 -8.33 -16.33
N VAL A 430 -21.20 -7.52 -15.54
CA VAL A 430 -22.41 -6.82 -15.97
C VAL A 430 -22.15 -5.31 -15.96
N GLY A 431 -22.23 -4.70 -17.14
CA GLY A 431 -21.98 -3.28 -17.29
C GLY A 431 -20.57 -2.85 -16.82
N PRO A 432 -20.44 -1.78 -16.01
CA PRO A 432 -19.14 -1.25 -15.59
C PRO A 432 -18.59 -1.92 -14.33
N GLU A 433 -19.02 -3.13 -13.98
CA GLU A 433 -18.52 -3.85 -12.79
C GLU A 433 -17.00 -3.98 -12.85
N ARG A 434 -16.34 -3.68 -11.72
CA ARG A 434 -14.92 -4.01 -11.49
C ARG A 434 -14.79 -5.51 -11.22
N PHE A 435 -13.58 -6.03 -11.30
CA PHE A 435 -13.32 -7.43 -10.97
C PHE A 435 -13.87 -7.85 -9.60
N ILE A 436 -13.65 -7.04 -8.58
CA ILE A 436 -14.12 -7.36 -7.23
C ILE A 436 -15.63 -7.37 -7.11
N ASP A 437 -16.32 -6.50 -7.82
CA ASP A 437 -17.78 -6.43 -7.81
C ASP A 437 -18.39 -7.68 -8.47
N THR A 438 -17.85 -8.07 -9.64
CA THR A 438 -18.24 -9.33 -10.31
C THR A 438 -17.93 -10.54 -9.43
N PHE A 439 -16.71 -10.62 -8.85
CA PHE A 439 -16.34 -11.72 -7.98
C PHE A 439 -17.26 -11.84 -6.75
N ASN A 440 -17.62 -10.74 -6.12
CA ASN A 440 -18.55 -10.74 -4.98
C ASN A 440 -19.97 -11.21 -5.36
N ARG A 441 -20.38 -10.94 -6.59
CA ARG A 441 -21.69 -11.36 -7.12
C ARG A 441 -21.73 -12.85 -7.51
N VAL A 442 -20.71 -13.35 -8.22
CA VAL A 442 -20.74 -14.71 -8.78
C VAL A 442 -20.00 -15.76 -7.93
N GLY A 443 -19.14 -15.31 -7.02
CA GLY A 443 -18.32 -16.19 -6.17
C GLY A 443 -17.12 -16.82 -6.88
N LEU A 444 -16.49 -17.78 -6.20
CA LEU A 444 -15.23 -18.40 -6.65
C LEU A 444 -15.44 -19.49 -7.71
N GLU A 445 -16.57 -20.21 -7.67
CA GLU A 445 -16.76 -21.46 -8.43
C GLU A 445 -16.70 -21.29 -9.96
N PRO A 446 -17.26 -20.25 -10.60
CA PRO A 446 -17.13 -20.07 -12.04
C PRO A 446 -15.66 -19.94 -12.50
N PHE A 447 -14.86 -19.18 -11.76
CA PHE A 447 -13.43 -19.02 -12.03
C PHE A 447 -12.67 -20.34 -11.88
N LYS A 448 -12.93 -21.07 -10.80
CA LYS A 448 -12.34 -22.37 -10.54
C LYS A 448 -12.67 -23.38 -11.63
N ALA A 449 -13.93 -23.49 -12.00
CA ALA A 449 -14.38 -24.41 -13.06
C ALA A 449 -13.64 -24.15 -14.38
N ARG A 450 -13.53 -22.87 -14.81
CA ARG A 450 -12.85 -22.52 -16.06
C ARG A 450 -11.35 -22.74 -16.01
N VAL A 451 -10.72 -22.42 -14.89
CA VAL A 451 -9.27 -22.58 -14.73
C VAL A 451 -8.86 -24.05 -14.83
N TYR A 452 -9.59 -24.96 -14.22
CA TYR A 452 -9.23 -26.39 -14.18
C TYR A 452 -9.84 -27.23 -15.30
N ALA A 453 -10.88 -26.77 -16.02
CA ALA A 453 -11.54 -27.54 -17.09
C ALA A 453 -10.61 -27.96 -18.25
N ARG A 454 -9.57 -27.17 -18.56
CA ARG A 454 -8.60 -27.46 -19.62
C ARG A 454 -7.34 -28.21 -19.17
N MET A 455 -7.20 -28.44 -17.85
CA MET A 455 -6.06 -29.20 -17.32
C MET A 455 -6.31 -30.71 -17.34
N GLU A 456 -7.54 -31.13 -17.63
CA GLU A 456 -7.98 -32.53 -17.72
C GLU A 456 -7.90 -33.08 -19.15
N GLU A 457 -7.66 -32.25 -20.18
CA GLU A 457 -7.43 -32.72 -21.55
C GLU A 457 -5.97 -33.14 -21.73
N PRO A 458 -5.63 -34.43 -21.89
CA PRO A 458 -4.26 -34.85 -22.20
C PRO A 458 -3.87 -34.33 -23.59
N ALA A 459 -2.66 -33.83 -23.68
CA ALA A 459 -2.03 -33.40 -24.92
C ALA A 459 -1.82 -34.58 -25.89
#